data_fe7ed42d0b43ce25245e4b019f518b87
#
_entry.id   fe7ed42d0b43ce25245e4b019f518b87
#
_cell.length_a   1.000
_cell.length_b   1.000
_cell.length_c   1.000
_cell.angle_alpha   90.00
_cell.angle_beta   90.00
_cell.angle_gamma   90.00
#
_symmetry.space_group_name_H-M   'P 1'
#
loop_
_entity.id
_entity.type
_entity.pdbx_description
1 polymer ?
#
loop_
_entity_poly.entity_id
_entity_poly.type
_entity_poly.pdbx_seq_one_letter_code
_entity_poly.pdbx_strand_id
1 'polypeptide(L)'
;MKKENWKENYTHISNEVIDNEKVLRVVKSGKINEYDENTYAKLVDSSFHNGIIEVKMLSRLLKDAPDFARGFIGIAYRINEDDTKFESFYVRPTNGRQCDDPVRKQHGCQYFSYPTYTFAYFRERGITKYENQVDIDLNEWISLKAVIEDEKATFYLNDGPQPLLVVDQMIHDKSMRGNIGFFVDIGTEAFFKDLKITYFD
;
A
#
# COMPACT_ATOMS: atom_id res chain seq x y z
N MET A 1 -5.31 -7.90 14.86
CA MET A 1 -6.18 -8.27 13.71
C MET A 1 -6.28 -9.79 13.65
N LYS A 2 -7.36 -10.35 13.17
CA LYS A 2 -7.56 -11.81 13.07
C LYS A 2 -7.55 -12.21 11.61
N LYS A 3 -6.80 -13.29 11.24
CA LYS A 3 -6.67 -13.77 9.88
C LYS A 3 -8.01 -14.05 9.19
N GLU A 4 -8.99 -14.59 9.93
CA GLU A 4 -10.32 -14.94 9.41
C GLU A 4 -11.12 -13.77 8.82
N ASN A 5 -10.75 -12.53 9.15
CA ASN A 5 -11.36 -11.33 8.59
C ASN A 5 -10.75 -10.92 7.24
N TRP A 6 -9.78 -11.67 6.74
CA TRP A 6 -9.02 -11.35 5.55
C TRP A 6 -9.04 -12.47 4.53
N LYS A 7 -9.25 -12.12 3.27
CA LYS A 7 -9.18 -13.02 2.13
C LYS A 7 -7.85 -12.80 1.39
N GLU A 8 -7.14 -13.88 1.11
CA GLU A 8 -5.93 -13.87 0.27
C GLU A 8 -6.29 -13.57 -1.19
N ASN A 9 -5.68 -12.55 -1.77
CA ASN A 9 -5.71 -12.30 -3.21
C ASN A 9 -4.28 -12.28 -3.73
N TYR A 10 -3.83 -13.39 -4.31
CA TYR A 10 -2.44 -13.63 -4.73
C TYR A 10 -1.40 -13.31 -3.65
N THR A 11 -1.76 -13.56 -2.42
CA THR A 11 -0.91 -13.41 -1.22
C THR A 11 -1.03 -14.61 -0.31
N HIS A 12 -0.13 -14.71 0.66
CA HIS A 12 -0.21 -15.61 1.80
C HIS A 12 -0.31 -14.79 3.08
N ILE A 13 -1.26 -15.15 3.94
CA ILE A 13 -1.57 -14.43 5.18
C ILE A 13 -1.32 -15.35 6.38
N SER A 14 -0.62 -14.86 7.39
CA SER A 14 -0.50 -15.51 8.69
C SER A 14 -0.66 -14.53 9.86
N ASN A 15 -1.07 -15.04 11.02
CA ASN A 15 -1.00 -14.29 12.27
C ASN A 15 0.38 -14.51 12.90
N GLU A 16 1.05 -13.42 13.22
CA GLU A 16 2.37 -13.45 13.85
C GLU A 16 2.36 -12.62 15.15
N VAL A 17 3.45 -12.70 15.88
CA VAL A 17 3.70 -11.86 17.07
C VAL A 17 5.04 -11.16 16.90
N ILE A 18 5.03 -9.83 16.92
CA ILE A 18 6.22 -8.98 16.91
C ILE A 18 6.14 -8.07 18.14
N ASP A 19 7.20 -8.04 18.94
CA ASP A 19 7.29 -7.22 20.17
C ASP A 19 6.09 -7.42 21.12
N ASN A 20 5.64 -8.67 21.29
CA ASN A 20 4.47 -9.09 22.06
C ASN A 20 3.11 -8.59 21.52
N GLU A 21 3.06 -8.04 20.34
CA GLU A 21 1.84 -7.60 19.67
C GLU A 21 1.42 -8.54 18.53
N LYS A 22 0.11 -8.80 18.43
CA LYS A 22 -0.44 -9.60 17.32
C LYS A 22 -0.49 -8.78 16.05
N VAL A 23 0.13 -9.28 15.01
CA VAL A 23 0.21 -8.65 13.69
C VAL A 23 -0.31 -9.59 12.60
N LEU A 24 -0.74 -9.01 11.49
CA LEU A 24 -1.03 -9.75 10.27
C LEU A 24 0.19 -9.70 9.36
N ARG A 25 0.77 -10.86 9.05
CA ARG A 25 1.84 -10.99 8.07
C ARG A 25 1.23 -11.24 6.70
N VAL A 26 1.69 -10.51 5.68
CA VAL A 26 1.25 -10.65 4.28
C VAL A 26 2.48 -10.75 3.39
N VAL A 27 2.49 -11.74 2.49
CA VAL A 27 3.57 -11.96 1.51
C VAL A 27 2.92 -12.24 0.16
N LYS A 28 3.46 -11.68 -0.91
CA LYS A 28 3.00 -11.95 -2.27
C LYS A 28 3.17 -13.42 -2.64
N SER A 29 2.17 -14.00 -3.25
CA SER A 29 2.21 -15.36 -3.80
C SER A 29 3.12 -15.41 -5.04
N GLY A 30 3.89 -16.48 -5.21
CA GLY A 30 4.69 -16.73 -6.42
C GLY A 30 3.90 -16.95 -7.71
N LYS A 31 2.57 -16.89 -7.67
CA LYS A 31 1.73 -17.02 -8.88
C LYS A 31 1.75 -15.78 -9.76
N ILE A 32 2.02 -14.61 -9.19
CA ILE A 32 2.07 -13.32 -9.90
C ILE A 32 3.49 -12.77 -9.78
N ASN A 33 4.18 -12.63 -10.91
CA ASN A 33 5.56 -12.11 -10.97
C ASN A 33 5.64 -10.64 -11.44
N GLU A 34 4.52 -10.07 -11.85
CA GLU A 34 4.44 -8.68 -12.30
C GLU A 34 4.30 -7.71 -11.12
N TYR A 35 4.68 -6.45 -11.33
CA TYR A 35 4.52 -5.37 -10.35
C TYR A 35 3.13 -4.74 -10.42
N ASP A 36 2.74 -4.08 -9.33
CA ASP A 36 1.49 -3.33 -9.22
C ASP A 36 0.27 -4.16 -9.63
N GLU A 37 0.31 -5.45 -9.28
CA GLU A 37 -0.79 -6.37 -9.50
C GLU A 37 -1.77 -6.38 -8.31
N ASN A 38 -2.87 -7.09 -8.43
CA ASN A 38 -3.89 -7.22 -7.38
C ASN A 38 -3.45 -8.16 -6.25
N THR A 39 -2.30 -7.86 -5.64
CA THR A 39 -1.66 -8.64 -4.58
C THR A 39 -1.87 -8.00 -3.21
N TYR A 40 -2.90 -8.45 -2.51
CA TYR A 40 -3.26 -7.92 -1.19
C TYR A 40 -3.99 -8.94 -0.32
N ALA A 41 -3.98 -8.67 0.98
CA ALA A 41 -4.94 -9.23 1.92
C ALA A 41 -6.19 -8.35 1.91
N LYS A 42 -7.33 -8.86 1.39
CA LYS A 42 -8.60 -8.12 1.29
C LYS A 42 -9.41 -8.26 2.58
N LEU A 43 -9.78 -7.15 3.20
CA LEU A 43 -10.67 -7.13 4.36
C LEU A 43 -12.08 -7.53 3.95
N VAL A 44 -12.56 -8.66 4.46
CA VAL A 44 -13.94 -9.13 4.22
C VAL A 44 -14.94 -8.16 4.85
N ASP A 45 -16.11 -8.05 4.25
CA ASP A 45 -17.23 -7.23 4.76
C ASP A 45 -16.93 -5.72 4.91
N SER A 46 -15.89 -5.21 4.23
CA SER A 46 -15.66 -3.77 4.11
C SER A 46 -16.32 -3.22 2.85
N SER A 47 -16.90 -2.02 2.97
CA SER A 47 -17.49 -1.28 1.84
C SER A 47 -17.09 0.18 1.97
N PHE A 48 -15.89 0.49 1.50
CA PHE A 48 -15.27 1.80 1.63
C PHE A 48 -15.51 2.65 0.37
N HIS A 49 -15.92 3.89 0.59
CA HIS A 49 -16.06 4.92 -0.44
C HIS A 49 -15.23 6.14 -0.07
N ASN A 50 -15.66 6.90 0.93
CA ASN A 50 -14.96 8.04 1.51
C ASN A 50 -14.63 7.78 2.97
N GLY A 51 -13.56 8.37 3.47
CA GLY A 51 -13.19 8.19 4.86
C GLY A 51 -11.70 8.30 5.13
N ILE A 52 -11.31 7.81 6.30
CA ILE A 52 -9.92 7.75 6.74
C ILE A 52 -9.55 6.29 6.98
N ILE A 53 -8.41 5.88 6.44
CA ILE A 53 -7.78 4.58 6.72
C ILE A 53 -6.47 4.88 7.45
N GLU A 54 -6.33 4.36 8.67
CA GLU A 54 -5.13 4.46 9.49
C GLU A 54 -4.62 3.05 9.78
N VAL A 55 -3.32 2.81 9.59
CA VAL A 55 -2.71 1.50 9.82
C VAL A 55 -1.22 1.65 10.14
N LYS A 56 -0.70 0.80 11.03
CA LYS A 56 0.74 0.63 11.23
C LYS A 56 1.26 -0.50 10.37
N MET A 57 2.38 -0.24 9.72
CA MET A 57 3.01 -1.13 8.74
C MET A 57 4.50 -1.30 9.07
N LEU A 58 5.02 -2.52 8.91
CA LEU A 58 6.45 -2.81 8.99
C LEU A 58 6.85 -3.67 7.80
N SER A 59 7.87 -3.24 7.06
CA SER A 59 8.38 -3.93 5.88
C SER A 59 9.74 -4.54 6.14
N ARG A 60 9.91 -5.78 5.68
CA ARG A 60 11.20 -6.48 5.57
C ARG A 60 11.36 -7.03 4.17
N LEU A 61 12.58 -7.30 3.75
CA LEU A 61 12.82 -8.10 2.57
C LEU A 61 12.82 -9.59 2.95
N LEU A 62 12.24 -10.43 2.10
CA LEU A 62 12.38 -11.88 2.17
C LEU A 62 13.85 -12.26 1.96
N LYS A 63 14.28 -13.43 2.48
CA LYS A 63 15.66 -13.91 2.33
C LYS A 63 16.07 -14.13 0.87
N ASP A 64 15.11 -14.48 0.04
CA ASP A 64 15.25 -14.73 -1.40
C ASP A 64 14.70 -13.57 -2.26
N ALA A 65 14.56 -12.38 -1.64
CA ALA A 65 14.11 -11.19 -2.36
C ALA A 65 15.07 -10.86 -3.51
N PRO A 66 14.56 -10.61 -4.72
CA PRO A 66 15.41 -10.19 -5.83
C PRO A 66 16.00 -8.79 -5.59
N ASP A 67 17.11 -8.46 -6.24
CA ASP A 67 17.84 -7.19 -6.08
C ASP A 67 16.99 -5.95 -6.37
N PHE A 68 15.93 -6.10 -7.13
CA PHE A 68 14.99 -5.02 -7.44
C PHE A 68 13.84 -4.89 -6.43
N ALA A 69 13.73 -5.77 -5.43
CA ALA A 69 12.75 -5.61 -4.36
C ALA A 69 13.00 -4.32 -3.58
N ARG A 70 11.93 -3.62 -3.21
CA ARG A 70 12.02 -2.33 -2.53
C ARG A 70 11.30 -2.29 -1.19
N GLY A 71 10.80 -3.45 -0.71
CA GLY A 71 10.03 -3.53 0.51
C GLY A 71 8.62 -2.94 0.36
N PHE A 72 8.01 -3.13 -0.79
CA PHE A 72 6.72 -2.56 -1.19
C PHE A 72 5.60 -2.91 -0.22
N ILE A 73 5.08 -1.92 0.51
CA ILE A 73 4.03 -2.09 1.50
C ILE A 73 3.06 -0.91 1.48
N GLY A 74 1.76 -1.18 1.58
CA GLY A 74 0.76 -0.14 1.55
C GLY A 74 -0.67 -0.65 1.66
N ILE A 75 -1.60 0.09 1.09
CA ILE A 75 -3.03 -0.20 1.10
C ILE A 75 -3.60 -0.20 -0.32
N ALA A 76 -4.58 -1.05 -0.54
CA ALA A 76 -5.52 -0.95 -1.65
C ALA A 76 -6.89 -0.56 -1.10
N TYR A 77 -7.65 0.23 -1.80
CA TYR A 77 -8.97 0.68 -1.38
C TYR A 77 -9.92 0.82 -2.56
N ARG A 78 -11.21 0.87 -2.28
CA ARG A 78 -12.26 0.79 -3.30
C ARG A 78 -12.09 -0.43 -4.22
N ILE A 79 -11.67 -1.57 -3.64
CA ILE A 79 -11.50 -2.81 -4.39
C ILE A 79 -12.89 -3.31 -4.80
N ASN A 80 -13.14 -3.45 -6.10
CA ASN A 80 -14.40 -3.96 -6.58
C ASN A 80 -14.58 -5.47 -6.28
N GLU A 81 -15.76 -6.00 -6.49
CA GLU A 81 -16.15 -7.35 -6.08
C GLU A 81 -15.27 -8.45 -6.72
N ASP A 82 -14.95 -8.31 -7.98
CA ASP A 82 -14.19 -9.27 -8.78
C ASP A 82 -12.66 -9.05 -8.77
N ASP A 83 -12.15 -8.16 -7.91
CA ASP A 83 -10.72 -7.87 -7.74
C ASP A 83 -10.02 -7.32 -9.01
N THR A 84 -10.77 -6.74 -9.95
CA THR A 84 -10.25 -6.25 -11.23
C THR A 84 -9.99 -4.75 -11.28
N LYS A 85 -10.47 -3.98 -10.28
CA LYS A 85 -10.28 -2.53 -10.18
C LYS A 85 -10.11 -2.10 -8.73
N PHE A 86 -9.13 -1.25 -8.47
CA PHE A 86 -8.89 -0.62 -7.17
C PHE A 86 -7.95 0.56 -7.30
N GLU A 87 -7.93 1.40 -6.26
CA GLU A 87 -6.92 2.42 -6.02
C GLU A 87 -5.91 1.91 -5.00
N SER A 88 -4.65 2.31 -5.11
CA SER A 88 -3.61 1.88 -4.18
C SER A 88 -2.59 2.97 -3.90
N PHE A 89 -2.04 2.90 -2.70
CA PHE A 89 -0.87 3.68 -2.29
C PHE A 89 0.09 2.76 -1.53
N TYR A 90 1.38 2.81 -1.89
CA TYR A 90 2.41 2.09 -1.19
C TYR A 90 3.73 2.89 -1.08
N VAL A 91 4.59 2.45 -0.17
CA VAL A 91 5.93 2.99 0.02
C VAL A 91 6.99 1.96 -0.36
N ARG A 92 8.19 2.45 -0.65
CA ARG A 92 9.38 1.69 -0.99
C ARG A 92 10.49 2.00 0.03
N PRO A 93 10.53 1.35 1.20
CA PRO A 93 11.49 1.68 2.27
C PRO A 93 12.95 1.68 1.84
N THR A 94 13.37 0.79 0.91
CA THR A 94 14.77 0.80 0.41
C THR A 94 15.11 2.03 -0.45
N ASN A 95 14.13 2.83 -0.83
CA ASN A 95 14.32 4.13 -1.49
C ASN A 95 14.24 5.30 -0.48
N GLY A 96 14.17 5.01 0.80
CA GLY A 96 14.06 5.98 1.88
C GLY A 96 15.39 6.52 2.37
N ARG A 97 15.51 6.62 3.68
CA ARG A 97 16.61 7.33 4.39
C ARG A 97 17.99 6.79 4.02
N GLN A 98 18.16 5.47 3.96
CA GLN A 98 19.43 4.79 3.69
C GLN A 98 19.77 4.69 2.17
N CYS A 99 18.92 5.17 1.28
CA CYS A 99 19.19 5.12 -0.14
C CYS A 99 20.22 6.17 -0.57
N ASP A 100 21.32 5.78 -1.20
CA ASP A 100 22.37 6.70 -1.67
C ASP A 100 22.10 7.18 -3.11
N ASP A 101 21.19 6.54 -3.84
CA ASP A 101 20.85 6.90 -5.23
C ASP A 101 19.80 8.02 -5.23
N PRO A 102 20.17 9.24 -5.69
CA PRO A 102 19.26 10.39 -5.68
C PRO A 102 18.06 10.22 -6.62
N VAL A 103 18.17 9.42 -7.66
CA VAL A 103 17.06 9.13 -8.57
C VAL A 103 16.08 8.20 -7.90
N ARG A 104 16.57 7.14 -7.27
CA ARG A 104 15.70 6.20 -6.52
C ARG A 104 14.97 6.86 -5.36
N LYS A 105 15.60 7.82 -4.67
CA LYS A 105 14.96 8.58 -3.57
C LYS A 105 13.69 9.29 -4.02
N GLN A 106 13.61 9.78 -5.25
CA GLN A 106 12.41 10.44 -5.78
C GLN A 106 11.20 9.50 -5.86
N HIS A 107 11.45 8.20 -5.85
CA HIS A 107 10.47 7.14 -5.98
C HIS A 107 10.24 6.42 -4.66
N GLY A 108 10.13 7.15 -3.55
CA GLY A 108 9.94 6.58 -2.20
C GLY A 108 8.52 6.07 -1.94
N CYS A 109 7.51 6.68 -2.55
CA CYS A 109 6.13 6.22 -2.52
C CYS A 109 5.47 6.27 -3.89
N GLN A 110 4.32 5.61 -4.04
CA GLN A 110 3.57 5.55 -5.28
C GLN A 110 2.07 5.44 -5.02
N TYR A 111 1.29 6.31 -5.67
CA TYR A 111 -0.14 6.05 -5.95
C TYR A 111 -0.27 5.38 -7.31
N PHE A 112 -1.15 4.38 -7.41
CA PHE A 112 -1.51 3.76 -8.68
C PHE A 112 -2.98 3.32 -8.70
N SER A 113 -3.49 3.07 -9.90
CA SER A 113 -4.87 2.67 -10.15
C SER A 113 -4.89 1.45 -11.07
N TYR A 114 -5.29 0.31 -10.51
CA TYR A 114 -5.27 -0.98 -11.22
C TYR A 114 -6.48 -1.12 -12.16
N PRO A 115 -6.32 -1.69 -13.36
CA PRO A 115 -5.17 -2.48 -13.82
C PRO A 115 -4.15 -1.71 -14.67
N THR A 116 -4.46 -0.53 -15.17
CA THR A 116 -3.70 0.09 -16.27
C THR A 116 -2.68 1.12 -15.79
N TYR A 117 -3.04 1.90 -14.78
CA TYR A 117 -2.32 3.10 -14.38
C TYR A 117 -1.33 2.79 -13.25
N THR A 118 -0.32 1.96 -13.58
CA THR A 118 0.75 1.50 -12.69
C THR A 118 1.95 2.45 -12.73
N PHE A 119 2.98 2.20 -11.89
CA PHE A 119 4.21 3.00 -11.92
C PHE A 119 4.88 2.99 -13.30
N ALA A 120 4.84 1.85 -14.01
CA ALA A 120 5.42 1.74 -15.35
C ALA A 120 4.70 2.65 -16.34
N TYR A 121 3.37 2.64 -16.34
CA TYR A 121 2.55 3.54 -17.16
C TYR A 121 2.89 5.01 -16.93
N PHE A 122 3.06 5.42 -15.67
CA PHE A 122 3.39 6.81 -15.34
C PHE A 122 4.80 7.20 -15.77
N ARG A 123 5.78 6.33 -15.51
CA ARG A 123 7.19 6.59 -15.89
C ARG A 123 7.40 6.69 -17.39
N GLU A 124 6.82 5.80 -18.17
CA GLU A 124 6.88 5.86 -19.64
C GLU A 124 6.36 7.17 -20.20
N ARG A 125 5.47 7.86 -19.48
CA ARG A 125 4.84 9.14 -19.88
C ARG A 125 5.40 10.35 -19.14
N GLY A 126 6.43 10.16 -18.32
CA GLY A 126 7.04 11.25 -17.55
C GLY A 126 6.11 11.86 -16.49
N ILE A 127 5.12 11.10 -16.01
CA ILE A 127 4.16 11.55 -14.99
C ILE A 127 4.75 11.23 -13.61
N THR A 128 5.18 12.26 -12.89
CA THR A 128 5.85 12.14 -11.58
C THR A 128 4.99 12.57 -10.40
N LYS A 129 3.83 13.17 -10.63
CA LYS A 129 2.96 13.73 -9.59
C LYS A 129 2.37 12.69 -8.61
N TYR A 130 2.51 11.42 -8.90
CA TYR A 130 2.00 10.30 -8.10
C TYR A 130 3.08 9.60 -7.27
N GLU A 131 4.27 10.19 -7.22
CA GLU A 131 5.43 9.72 -6.45
C GLU A 131 5.97 10.84 -5.55
N ASN A 132 6.67 10.48 -4.48
CA ASN A 132 7.43 11.40 -3.64
C ASN A 132 8.53 10.66 -2.87
N GLN A 133 9.46 11.41 -2.29
CA GLN A 133 10.46 10.90 -1.37
C GLN A 133 9.81 10.49 -0.05
N VAL A 134 10.46 9.57 0.68
CA VAL A 134 10.02 9.12 2.01
C VAL A 134 11.19 9.14 2.98
N ASP A 135 10.91 9.47 4.25
CA ASP A 135 11.88 9.41 5.35
C ASP A 135 11.59 8.21 6.24
N ILE A 136 11.80 7.03 5.68
CA ILE A 136 11.59 5.72 6.32
C ILE A 136 12.69 4.74 5.92
N ASP A 137 12.79 3.62 6.66
CA ASP A 137 13.65 2.49 6.33
C ASP A 137 12.92 1.14 6.48
N LEU A 138 13.59 0.05 6.08
CA LEU A 138 13.17 -1.31 6.41
C LEU A 138 13.26 -1.54 7.94
N ASN A 139 12.50 -2.52 8.43
CA ASN A 139 12.53 -2.99 9.82
C ASN A 139 12.08 -1.96 10.88
N GLU A 140 11.37 -0.93 10.48
CA GLU A 140 10.75 0.02 11.40
C GLU A 140 9.23 0.06 11.21
N TRP A 141 8.49 0.29 12.30
CA TRP A 141 7.06 0.54 12.24
C TRP A 141 6.81 1.96 11.73
N ILE A 142 5.99 2.07 10.71
CA ILE A 142 5.51 3.33 10.15
C ILE A 142 3.99 3.42 10.28
N SER A 143 3.47 4.61 10.53
CA SER A 143 2.04 4.88 10.53
C SER A 143 1.63 5.49 9.20
N LEU A 144 0.67 4.86 8.51
CA LEU A 144 0.02 5.41 7.33
C LEU A 144 -1.37 5.93 7.71
N LYS A 145 -1.67 7.16 7.30
CA LYS A 145 -3.02 7.72 7.31
C LYS A 145 -3.37 8.16 5.89
N ALA A 146 -4.47 7.63 5.36
CA ALA A 146 -5.03 7.99 4.06
C ALA A 146 -6.40 8.64 4.27
N VAL A 147 -6.58 9.85 3.77
CA VAL A 147 -7.85 10.58 3.75
C VAL A 147 -8.37 10.57 2.32
N ILE A 148 -9.53 9.97 2.11
CA ILE A 148 -10.14 9.75 0.80
C ILE A 148 -11.49 10.46 0.75
N GLU A 149 -11.63 11.41 -0.17
CA GLU A 149 -12.86 12.21 -0.36
C GLU A 149 -13.11 12.37 -1.86
N ASP A 150 -14.19 11.79 -2.34
CA ASP A 150 -14.59 11.78 -3.76
C ASP A 150 -13.45 11.37 -4.70
N GLU A 151 -12.89 12.28 -5.48
CA GLU A 151 -11.74 12.05 -6.35
C GLU A 151 -10.38 12.35 -5.72
N LYS A 152 -10.35 12.86 -4.47
CA LYS A 152 -9.12 13.26 -3.80
C LYS A 152 -8.62 12.21 -2.81
N ALA A 153 -7.32 11.95 -2.84
CA ALA A 153 -6.63 11.16 -1.83
C ALA A 153 -5.44 11.93 -1.24
N THR A 154 -5.32 11.93 0.10
CA THR A 154 -4.22 12.60 0.81
C THR A 154 -3.57 11.60 1.77
N PHE A 155 -2.28 11.39 1.61
CA PHE A 155 -1.51 10.40 2.37
C PHE A 155 -0.51 11.07 3.31
N TYR A 156 -0.46 10.59 4.55
CA TYR A 156 0.45 11.04 5.61
C TYR A 156 1.23 9.85 6.16
N LEU A 157 2.49 10.06 6.52
CA LEU A 157 3.31 9.07 7.23
C LEU A 157 3.76 9.61 8.60
N ASN A 158 3.83 8.70 9.57
CA ASN A 158 4.41 8.93 10.91
C ASN A 158 3.83 10.17 11.60
N ASP A 159 2.51 10.35 11.51
CA ASP A 159 1.76 11.47 12.09
C ASP A 159 2.31 12.86 11.72
N GLY A 160 3.04 12.94 10.61
CA GLY A 160 3.58 14.19 10.09
C GLY A 160 2.46 15.22 9.82
N PRO A 161 2.66 16.51 10.14
CA PRO A 161 1.64 17.53 9.96
C PRO A 161 1.39 17.88 8.49
N GLN A 162 2.33 17.55 7.62
CA GLN A 162 2.22 17.80 6.17
C GLN A 162 1.96 16.49 5.43
N PRO A 163 1.13 16.52 4.38
CA PRO A 163 0.91 15.34 3.57
C PRO A 163 2.18 14.92 2.85
N LEU A 164 2.42 13.61 2.81
CA LEU A 164 3.47 13.01 1.99
C LEU A 164 3.12 13.11 0.50
N LEU A 165 1.88 12.82 0.15
CA LEU A 165 1.39 12.85 -1.23
C LEU A 165 -0.06 13.33 -1.25
N VAL A 166 -0.37 14.20 -2.19
CA VAL A 166 -1.74 14.63 -2.50
C VAL A 166 -2.06 14.23 -3.94
N VAL A 167 -3.10 13.45 -4.11
CA VAL A 167 -3.68 13.09 -5.40
C VAL A 167 -5.00 13.85 -5.51
N ASP A 168 -5.00 14.98 -6.21
CA ASP A 168 -6.19 15.83 -6.33
C ASP A 168 -7.29 15.17 -7.16
N GLN A 169 -6.91 14.29 -8.07
CA GLN A 169 -7.84 13.54 -8.91
C GLN A 169 -7.35 12.10 -9.07
N MET A 170 -8.00 11.19 -8.34
CA MET A 170 -7.84 9.74 -8.53
C MET A 170 -8.38 9.34 -9.90
N ILE A 171 -7.90 8.21 -10.40
CA ILE A 171 -8.13 7.82 -11.80
C ILE A 171 -9.48 7.15 -12.00
N HIS A 172 -9.87 6.26 -11.09
CA HIS A 172 -11.19 5.65 -11.18
C HIS A 172 -12.30 6.62 -10.77
N ASP A 173 -13.51 6.32 -11.22
CA ASP A 173 -14.70 7.12 -10.94
C ASP A 173 -14.89 7.34 -9.42
N LYS A 174 -15.20 8.58 -9.04
CA LYS A 174 -15.39 8.97 -7.64
C LYS A 174 -16.52 8.21 -6.94
N SER A 175 -17.48 7.66 -7.68
CA SER A 175 -18.56 6.85 -7.10
C SER A 175 -18.13 5.42 -6.75
N MET A 176 -16.91 5.02 -7.11
CA MET A 176 -16.40 3.69 -6.86
C MET A 176 -16.34 3.38 -5.37
N ARG A 177 -16.95 2.26 -4.99
CA ARG A 177 -17.01 1.74 -3.62
C ARG A 177 -16.54 0.29 -3.62
N GLY A 178 -15.86 -0.13 -2.56
CA GLY A 178 -15.40 -1.52 -2.49
C GLY A 178 -14.62 -1.83 -1.22
N ASN A 179 -13.94 -2.96 -1.22
CA ASN A 179 -13.18 -3.40 -0.07
C ASN A 179 -11.87 -2.60 0.13
N ILE A 180 -11.30 -2.76 1.34
CA ILE A 180 -9.95 -2.33 1.68
C ILE A 180 -9.05 -3.56 1.67
N GLY A 181 -7.77 -3.38 1.27
CA GLY A 181 -6.76 -4.43 1.30
C GLY A 181 -5.41 -3.93 1.80
N PHE A 182 -4.61 -4.83 2.36
CA PHE A 182 -3.21 -4.60 2.66
C PHE A 182 -2.36 -5.04 1.47
N PHE A 183 -1.81 -4.07 0.77
CA PHE A 183 -1.02 -4.28 -0.44
C PHE A 183 0.42 -4.66 -0.11
N VAL A 184 0.94 -5.63 -0.86
CA VAL A 184 2.33 -6.08 -0.80
C VAL A 184 2.81 -6.46 -2.19
N ASP A 185 4.10 -6.22 -2.48
CA ASP A 185 4.66 -6.62 -3.77
C ASP A 185 5.96 -7.42 -3.62
N ILE A 186 6.60 -7.74 -4.73
CA ILE A 186 7.69 -8.70 -4.91
C ILE A 186 8.78 -8.55 -3.84
N GLY A 187 9.16 -9.69 -3.24
CA GLY A 187 10.28 -9.81 -2.31
C GLY A 187 10.03 -9.17 -0.94
N THR A 188 8.79 -8.77 -0.64
CA THR A 188 8.44 -8.11 0.62
C THR A 188 7.80 -9.07 1.60
N GLU A 189 8.25 -9.01 2.85
CA GLU A 189 7.57 -9.55 4.02
C GLU A 189 6.94 -8.37 4.77
N ALA A 190 5.62 -8.24 4.67
CA ALA A 190 4.87 -7.13 5.21
C ALA A 190 4.12 -7.52 6.48
N PHE A 191 4.11 -6.63 7.47
CA PHE A 191 3.37 -6.80 8.73
C PHE A 191 2.47 -5.59 8.97
N PHE A 192 1.24 -5.86 9.42
CA PHE A 192 0.23 -4.83 9.66
C PHE A 192 -0.39 -4.97 11.04
N LYS A 193 -0.67 -3.84 11.70
CA LYS A 193 -1.43 -3.75 12.95
C LYS A 193 -2.20 -2.44 13.06
N ASP A 194 -3.07 -2.34 14.07
CA ASP A 194 -3.80 -1.12 14.47
C ASP A 194 -4.61 -0.48 13.33
N LEU A 195 -5.25 -1.31 12.46
CA LEU A 195 -6.15 -0.79 11.43
C LEU A 195 -7.33 -0.09 12.08
N LYS A 196 -7.55 1.16 11.68
CA LYS A 196 -8.72 1.95 12.00
C LYS A 196 -9.31 2.54 10.74
N ILE A 197 -10.61 2.40 10.57
CA ILE A 197 -11.36 2.93 9.43
C ILE A 197 -12.43 3.87 9.98
N THR A 198 -12.44 5.10 9.47
CA THR A 198 -13.50 6.08 9.71
C THR A 198 -14.21 6.33 8.40
N TYR A 199 -15.48 6.00 8.32
CA TYR A 199 -16.27 6.24 7.10
C TYR A 199 -16.84 7.65 7.13
N PHE A 200 -16.83 8.33 5.99
CA PHE A 200 -17.58 9.57 5.78
C PHE A 200 -18.92 9.22 5.12
N ASP A 201 -19.93 9.96 5.49
CA ASP A 201 -21.30 9.79 4.95
C ASP A 201 -21.40 10.25 3.49
#